data_0606ea3165d3734cc51a7dfe1d680762
#
_entry.id   0606ea3165d3734cc51a7dfe1d680762
#
_cell.length_a   1.000
_cell.length_b   1.000
_cell.length_c   1.000
_cell.angle_alpha   90.00
_cell.angle_beta   90.00
_cell.angle_gamma   90.00
#
_symmetry.space_group_name_H-M   'P 1'
#
loop_
_entity.id
_entity.type
_entity.pdbx_description
1 polymer ?
#
loop_
_entity_poly.entity_id
_entity_poly.type
_entity_poly.pdbx_seq_one_letter_code
_entity_poly.pdbx_strand_id
1 'polypeptide(L)'
;MDADDFDHDAHMHDALELAREAATRGDRPFGSVLVRDDEVVMSESNRVVTEDDVRRHPELHLAYRACRELEPEERAETVMYTSTEPCPMCAGGMIRAGFDRVVYSVGGNEIGEFTGHEPPVRAATILEDGTDVVGPVLNEEGRLVHENFDWGATRD
;
A
#
# COMPACT_ATOMS: atom_id res chain seq x y z
N MET A 1 -10.04 -9.28 17.07
CA MET A 1 -10.48 -10.10 15.90
C MET A 1 -9.21 -10.55 15.14
N ASP A 2 -9.18 -11.80 14.75
CA ASP A 2 -8.07 -12.32 13.95
C ASP A 2 -8.11 -11.71 12.54
N ALA A 3 -6.97 -11.29 12.06
CA ALA A 3 -6.84 -10.67 10.73
C ALA A 3 -7.32 -11.61 9.60
N ASP A 4 -7.27 -12.93 9.81
CA ASP A 4 -7.78 -13.88 8.81
C ASP A 4 -9.29 -13.76 8.62
N ASP A 5 -10.01 -13.19 9.59
CA ASP A 5 -11.46 -13.04 9.55
C ASP A 5 -11.91 -11.68 9.00
N PHE A 6 -10.98 -10.81 8.63
CA PHE A 6 -11.32 -9.50 8.04
C PHE A 6 -11.93 -9.68 6.65
N ASP A 7 -12.76 -8.72 6.26
CA ASP A 7 -13.31 -8.66 4.90
C ASP A 7 -12.25 -8.11 3.94
N HIS A 8 -11.33 -8.98 3.50
CA HIS A 8 -10.19 -8.61 2.68
C HIS A 8 -10.59 -7.92 1.38
N ASP A 9 -11.64 -8.39 0.73
CA ASP A 9 -12.10 -7.79 -0.53
C ASP A 9 -12.61 -6.37 -0.32
N ALA A 10 -13.40 -6.14 0.72
CA ALA A 10 -13.94 -4.81 1.01
C ALA A 10 -12.83 -3.81 1.28
N HIS A 11 -11.84 -4.18 2.09
CA HIS A 11 -10.72 -3.28 2.41
C HIS A 11 -9.81 -3.05 1.20
N MET A 12 -9.62 -4.06 0.37
CA MET A 12 -8.86 -3.87 -0.87
C MET A 12 -9.60 -2.97 -1.85
N HIS A 13 -10.93 -3.06 -1.93
CA HIS A 13 -11.72 -2.13 -2.74
C HIS A 13 -11.50 -0.68 -2.30
N ASP A 14 -11.44 -0.44 -1.00
CA ASP A 14 -11.16 0.91 -0.48
C ASP A 14 -9.78 1.41 -0.93
N ALA A 15 -8.76 0.55 -0.85
CA ALA A 15 -7.41 0.90 -1.30
C ALA A 15 -7.38 1.19 -2.81
N LEU A 16 -8.07 0.38 -3.61
CA LEU A 16 -8.13 0.58 -5.06
C LEU A 16 -8.88 1.85 -5.44
N GLU A 17 -9.92 2.20 -4.70
CA GLU A 17 -10.65 3.45 -4.92
C GLU A 17 -9.75 4.67 -4.65
N LEU A 18 -8.97 4.62 -3.58
CA LEU A 18 -7.98 5.66 -3.27
C LEU A 18 -6.92 5.77 -4.37
N ALA A 19 -6.53 4.65 -4.96
CA ALA A 19 -5.59 4.64 -6.09
C ALA A 19 -6.19 5.35 -7.31
N ARG A 20 -7.47 5.10 -7.61
CA ARG A 20 -8.17 5.78 -8.71
C ARG A 20 -8.30 7.28 -8.45
N GLU A 21 -8.63 7.67 -7.23
CA GLU A 21 -8.70 9.08 -6.84
C GLU A 21 -7.37 9.79 -7.03
N ALA A 22 -6.26 9.15 -6.64
CA ALA A 22 -4.93 9.69 -6.84
C ALA A 22 -4.66 9.93 -8.33
N ALA A 23 -4.96 8.96 -9.18
CA ALA A 23 -4.80 9.08 -10.63
C ALA A 23 -5.63 10.24 -11.21
N THR A 24 -6.87 10.38 -10.76
CA THR A 24 -7.76 11.47 -11.19
C THR A 24 -7.18 12.84 -10.83
N ARG A 25 -6.48 12.92 -9.70
CA ARG A 25 -5.86 14.16 -9.22
C ARG A 25 -4.55 14.51 -9.94
N GLY A 26 -3.99 13.58 -10.71
CA GLY A 26 -2.70 13.75 -11.37
C GLY A 26 -1.51 13.15 -10.62
N ASP A 27 -1.80 12.44 -9.54
CA ASP A 27 -0.80 11.66 -8.81
C ASP A 27 -0.74 10.23 -9.36
N ARG A 28 0.16 9.41 -8.86
CA ARG A 28 0.27 8.02 -9.26
C ARG A 28 -0.85 7.18 -8.66
N PRO A 29 -1.22 6.06 -9.34
CA PRO A 29 -2.39 5.27 -8.96
C PRO A 29 -2.10 4.32 -7.80
N PHE A 30 -1.82 4.86 -6.62
CA PHE A 30 -1.54 4.08 -5.42
C PHE A 30 -2.39 4.55 -4.26
N GLY A 31 -2.96 3.61 -3.52
CA GLY A 31 -3.79 3.88 -2.36
C GLY A 31 -3.65 2.78 -1.32
N SER A 32 -3.81 3.13 -0.05
CA SER A 32 -3.66 2.19 1.05
C SER A 32 -4.55 2.58 2.23
N VAL A 33 -5.00 1.57 2.97
CA VAL A 33 -5.76 1.75 4.21
C VAL A 33 -5.15 0.92 5.33
N LEU A 34 -5.28 1.41 6.57
CA LEU A 34 -4.96 0.64 7.76
C LEU A 34 -6.26 0.20 8.41
N VAL A 35 -6.32 -1.08 8.79
CA VAL A 35 -7.53 -1.72 9.34
C VAL A 35 -7.21 -2.37 10.68
N ARG A 36 -8.04 -2.10 11.69
CA ARG A 36 -8.04 -2.76 12.99
C ARG A 36 -9.44 -3.22 13.32
N ASP A 37 -9.56 -4.44 13.84
CA ASP A 37 -10.88 -5.01 14.17
C ASP A 37 -11.87 -4.90 13.02
N ASP A 38 -11.38 -5.18 11.79
CA ASP A 38 -12.16 -5.14 10.55
C ASP A 38 -12.73 -3.76 10.19
N GLU A 39 -12.18 -2.68 10.78
CA GLU A 39 -12.58 -1.31 10.47
C GLU A 39 -11.40 -0.47 10.00
N VAL A 40 -11.62 0.35 8.98
CA VAL A 40 -10.58 1.27 8.47
C VAL A 40 -10.34 2.36 9.52
N VAL A 41 -9.10 2.48 9.98
CA VAL A 41 -8.70 3.50 10.96
C VAL A 41 -7.91 4.64 10.35
N MET A 42 -7.23 4.42 9.23
CA MET A 42 -6.50 5.45 8.48
C MET A 42 -6.51 5.11 7.01
N SER A 43 -6.45 6.12 6.16
CA SER A 43 -6.34 5.95 4.72
C SER A 43 -5.46 7.03 4.10
N GLU A 44 -4.76 6.68 3.03
CA GLU A 44 -3.92 7.59 2.27
C GLU A 44 -3.88 7.20 0.80
N SER A 45 -3.62 8.19 -0.05
CA SER A 45 -3.32 7.96 -1.47
C SER A 45 -2.04 8.68 -1.83
N ASN A 46 -1.44 8.31 -2.96
CA ASN A 46 -0.20 8.93 -3.42
C ASN A 46 -0.37 10.42 -3.69
N ARG A 47 0.57 11.25 -3.20
CA ARG A 47 0.59 12.71 -3.40
C ARG A 47 1.97 13.22 -3.81
N VAL A 48 2.79 12.35 -4.36
CA VAL A 48 4.17 12.71 -4.76
C VAL A 48 4.18 13.90 -5.72
N VAL A 49 3.29 13.91 -6.71
CA VAL A 49 3.23 14.98 -7.72
C VAL A 49 2.59 16.25 -7.15
N THR A 50 1.40 16.14 -6.56
CA THR A 50 0.67 17.32 -6.08
C THR A 50 1.36 18.01 -4.91
N GLU A 51 2.11 17.30 -4.08
CA GLU A 51 2.84 17.89 -2.97
C GLU A 51 4.34 18.04 -3.22
N ASP A 52 4.81 17.58 -4.40
CA ASP A 52 6.23 17.58 -4.75
C ASP A 52 7.09 16.98 -3.62
N ASP A 53 6.70 15.80 -3.17
CA ASP A 53 7.32 15.14 -2.03
C ASP A 53 7.39 13.63 -2.27
N VAL A 54 8.60 13.13 -2.52
CA VAL A 54 8.85 11.72 -2.80
C VAL A 54 8.41 10.80 -1.66
N ARG A 55 8.32 11.33 -0.43
CA ARG A 55 7.88 10.56 0.75
C ARG A 55 6.37 10.30 0.76
N ARG A 56 5.59 10.96 -0.09
CA ARG A 56 4.13 10.85 -0.08
C ARG A 56 3.64 9.65 -0.87
N HIS A 57 4.33 8.52 -0.74
CA HIS A 57 3.79 7.21 -1.01
C HIS A 57 2.80 6.86 0.10
N PRO A 58 1.62 6.30 -0.20
CA PRO A 58 0.61 6.05 0.83
C PRO A 58 1.09 5.15 1.96
N GLU A 59 1.83 4.08 1.64
CA GLU A 59 2.31 3.13 2.65
C GLU A 59 3.28 3.78 3.63
N LEU A 60 4.24 4.54 3.12
CA LEU A 60 5.22 5.23 3.96
C LEU A 60 4.54 6.27 4.84
N HIS A 61 3.63 7.03 4.27
CA HIS A 61 2.93 8.08 5.01
C HIS A 61 2.04 7.48 6.10
N LEU A 62 1.38 6.35 5.83
CA LEU A 62 0.60 5.64 6.85
C LEU A 62 1.49 5.08 7.96
N ALA A 63 2.67 4.54 7.61
CA ALA A 63 3.62 4.05 8.62
C ALA A 63 4.04 5.20 9.54
N TYR A 64 4.34 6.36 8.97
CA TYR A 64 4.68 7.57 9.72
C TYR A 64 3.54 7.98 10.65
N ARG A 65 2.31 8.09 10.12
CA ARG A 65 1.15 8.48 10.91
C ARG A 65 0.85 7.48 12.03
N ALA A 66 0.95 6.18 11.73
CA ALA A 66 0.69 5.14 12.70
C ALA A 66 1.69 5.19 13.86
N CYS A 67 2.96 5.44 13.56
CA CYS A 67 3.98 5.58 14.62
C CYS A 67 3.72 6.77 15.53
N ARG A 68 3.04 7.82 15.04
CA ARG A 68 2.70 9.00 15.83
C ARG A 68 1.39 8.84 16.61
N GLU A 69 0.41 8.17 16.02
CA GLU A 69 -0.98 8.19 16.50
C GLU A 69 -1.40 6.91 17.19
N LEU A 70 -0.71 5.80 16.96
CA LEU A 70 -1.05 4.49 17.53
C LEU A 70 0.08 3.97 18.42
N GLU A 71 -0.30 3.29 19.50
CA GLU A 71 0.66 2.60 20.35
C GLU A 71 1.21 1.35 19.65
N PRO A 72 2.43 0.87 20.03
CA PRO A 72 3.00 -0.33 19.40
C PRO A 72 2.07 -1.54 19.42
N GLU A 73 1.32 -1.74 20.50
CA GLU A 73 0.38 -2.85 20.64
C GLU A 73 -0.77 -2.73 19.64
N GLU A 74 -1.22 -1.50 19.38
CA GLU A 74 -2.26 -1.24 18.40
C GLU A 74 -1.78 -1.50 16.98
N ARG A 75 -0.54 -1.07 16.68
CA ARG A 75 0.07 -1.31 15.37
C ARG A 75 0.24 -2.80 15.09
N ALA A 76 0.59 -3.58 16.14
CA ALA A 76 0.77 -5.02 16.01
C ALA A 76 -0.54 -5.76 15.69
N GLU A 77 -1.69 -5.11 15.88
CA GLU A 77 -3.02 -5.63 15.54
C GLU A 77 -3.56 -5.05 14.24
N THR A 78 -2.78 -4.23 13.55
CA THR A 78 -3.21 -3.48 12.37
C THR A 78 -2.75 -4.18 11.09
N VAL A 79 -3.62 -4.22 10.10
CA VAL A 79 -3.35 -4.76 8.75
C VAL A 79 -3.37 -3.61 7.76
N MET A 80 -2.36 -3.52 6.90
CA MET A 80 -2.38 -2.59 5.78
C MET A 80 -2.91 -3.29 4.53
N TYR A 81 -3.89 -2.68 3.87
CA TYR A 81 -4.29 -3.09 2.52
C TYR A 81 -3.79 -2.03 1.56
N THR A 82 -3.05 -2.45 0.55
CA THR A 82 -2.44 -1.53 -0.40
C THR A 82 -2.67 -1.99 -1.83
N SER A 83 -2.92 -1.05 -2.73
CA SER A 83 -3.20 -1.35 -4.14
C SER A 83 -2.04 -2.06 -4.83
N THR A 84 -0.81 -1.76 -4.41
CA THR A 84 0.40 -2.36 -4.97
C THR A 84 1.37 -2.70 -3.85
N GLU A 85 2.09 -3.80 -3.99
CA GLU A 85 3.10 -4.22 -3.02
C GLU A 85 4.04 -3.04 -2.67
N PRO A 86 4.33 -2.78 -1.38
CA PRO A 86 5.19 -1.66 -1.00
C PRO A 86 6.57 -1.73 -1.66
N CYS A 87 7.03 -0.57 -2.13
CA CYS A 87 8.40 -0.44 -2.66
C CYS A 87 9.40 -0.55 -1.50
N PRO A 88 10.71 -0.70 -1.80
CA PRO A 88 11.72 -0.83 -0.74
C PRO A 88 11.74 0.33 0.27
N MET A 89 11.52 1.57 -0.18
CA MET A 89 11.47 2.73 0.72
C MET A 89 10.32 2.60 1.72
N CYS A 90 9.13 2.22 1.24
CA CYS A 90 7.95 2.06 2.08
C CYS A 90 8.09 0.86 3.02
N ALA A 91 8.58 -0.26 2.50
CA ALA A 91 8.81 -1.45 3.31
C ALA A 91 9.78 -1.17 4.45
N GLY A 92 10.86 -0.41 4.17
CA GLY A 92 11.82 0.00 5.19
C GLY A 92 11.16 0.81 6.31
N GLY A 93 10.30 1.75 5.95
CA GLY A 93 9.53 2.54 6.93
C GLY A 93 8.55 1.69 7.72
N MET A 94 7.96 0.70 7.09
CA MET A 94 6.98 -0.20 7.72
C MET A 94 7.63 -1.12 8.78
N ILE A 95 8.93 -1.39 8.69
CA ILE A 95 9.66 -2.10 9.75
C ILE A 95 9.44 -1.40 11.09
N ARG A 96 9.46 -0.07 11.09
CA ARG A 96 9.28 0.74 12.31
C ARG A 96 7.86 0.69 12.84
N ALA A 97 6.88 0.57 11.95
CA ALA A 97 5.48 0.55 12.35
C ALA A 97 5.09 -0.77 13.03
N GLY A 98 5.63 -1.89 12.57
CA GLY A 98 5.38 -3.20 13.18
C GLY A 98 3.95 -3.70 12.99
N PHE A 99 3.37 -3.50 11.79
CA PHE A 99 2.04 -4.01 11.49
C PHE A 99 2.00 -5.53 11.49
N ASP A 100 0.84 -6.11 11.76
CA ASP A 100 0.63 -7.56 11.69
C ASP A 100 0.94 -8.10 10.30
N ARG A 101 0.36 -7.49 9.29
CA ARG A 101 0.58 -7.89 7.89
C ARG A 101 0.28 -6.75 6.93
N VAL A 102 0.78 -6.88 5.72
CA VAL A 102 0.40 -6.06 4.58
C VAL A 102 -0.19 -6.98 3.50
N VAL A 103 -1.34 -6.58 2.98
CA VAL A 103 -2.05 -7.29 1.91
C VAL A 103 -2.05 -6.41 0.67
N TYR A 104 -1.59 -6.96 -0.47
CA TYR A 104 -1.50 -6.18 -1.72
C TYR A 104 -2.38 -6.78 -2.82
N SER A 105 -2.75 -5.94 -3.79
CA SER A 105 -3.50 -6.37 -4.98
C SER A 105 -2.56 -6.71 -6.13
N VAL A 106 -1.59 -5.83 -6.42
CA VAL A 106 -0.63 -6.02 -7.52
C VAL A 106 0.76 -6.20 -6.92
N GLY A 107 1.41 -7.30 -7.27
CA GLY A 107 2.75 -7.62 -6.76
C GLY A 107 3.87 -6.81 -7.39
N GLY A 108 5.00 -6.73 -6.70
CA GLY A 108 6.18 -6.04 -7.21
C GLY A 108 6.72 -6.64 -8.51
N ASN A 109 6.51 -7.94 -8.71
CA ASN A 109 6.90 -8.61 -9.97
C ASN A 109 6.01 -8.19 -11.15
N GLU A 110 4.79 -7.72 -10.87
CA GLU A 110 3.84 -7.30 -11.91
C GLU A 110 3.98 -5.82 -12.27
N ILE A 111 4.35 -4.99 -11.30
CA ILE A 111 4.40 -3.53 -11.51
C ILE A 111 5.36 -3.14 -12.64
N GLY A 112 6.40 -3.91 -12.84
CA GLY A 112 7.36 -3.71 -13.92
C GLY A 112 6.76 -3.78 -15.32
N GLU A 113 5.64 -4.51 -15.48
CA GLU A 113 4.93 -4.59 -16.75
C GLU A 113 4.33 -3.24 -17.15
N PHE A 114 4.03 -2.39 -16.17
CA PHE A 114 3.42 -1.07 -16.39
C PHE A 114 4.45 0.06 -16.37
N THR A 115 5.41 -0.01 -15.44
CA THR A 115 6.38 1.06 -15.21
C THR A 115 7.70 0.88 -15.95
N GLY A 116 7.99 -0.36 -16.37
CA GLY A 116 9.30 -0.71 -16.95
C GLY A 116 10.38 -1.04 -15.92
N HIS A 117 10.05 -0.99 -14.62
CA HIS A 117 11.00 -1.23 -13.56
C HIS A 117 10.42 -2.13 -12.48
N GLU A 118 11.08 -3.24 -12.19
CA GLU A 118 10.77 -4.04 -11.02
C GLU A 118 11.61 -3.54 -9.84
N PRO A 119 11.06 -3.57 -8.60
CA PRO A 119 11.87 -3.25 -7.43
C PRO A 119 13.01 -4.27 -7.28
N PRO A 120 14.21 -3.82 -6.85
CA PRO A 120 15.36 -4.72 -6.71
C PRO A 120 15.19 -5.74 -5.61
N VAL A 121 14.33 -5.47 -4.64
CA VAL A 121 14.03 -6.35 -3.50
C VAL A 121 12.53 -6.31 -3.23
N ARG A 122 11.94 -7.50 -3.00
CA ARG A 122 10.53 -7.62 -2.67
C ARG A 122 10.28 -7.24 -1.22
N ALA A 123 9.07 -6.73 -0.95
CA ALA A 123 8.67 -6.32 0.39
C ALA A 123 8.78 -7.45 1.43
N ALA A 124 8.44 -8.68 1.03
CA ALA A 124 8.53 -9.83 1.93
C ALA A 124 9.94 -10.06 2.47
N THR A 125 10.97 -9.79 1.67
CA THR A 125 12.37 -9.91 2.10
C THR A 125 12.72 -8.84 3.14
N ILE A 126 12.30 -7.61 2.89
CA ILE A 126 12.59 -6.48 3.79
C ILE A 126 11.86 -6.65 5.13
N LEU A 127 10.64 -7.17 5.09
CA LEU A 127 9.76 -7.29 6.25
C LEU A 127 9.78 -8.68 6.91
N GLU A 128 10.71 -9.55 6.52
CA GLU A 128 10.70 -10.96 6.92
C GLU A 128 10.68 -11.22 8.42
N ASP A 129 11.20 -10.29 9.23
CA ASP A 129 11.32 -10.47 10.68
C ASP A 129 10.09 -10.00 11.48
N GLY A 130 9.07 -9.48 10.85
CA GLY A 130 7.98 -8.92 11.65
C GLY A 130 6.61 -8.89 11.01
N THR A 131 6.51 -8.38 9.80
CA THR A 131 5.22 -8.17 9.13
C THR A 131 5.04 -9.17 7.99
N ASP A 132 3.95 -9.93 8.00
CA ASP A 132 3.63 -10.85 6.90
C ASP A 132 3.22 -10.06 5.65
N VAL A 133 3.67 -10.50 4.48
CA VAL A 133 3.32 -9.91 3.20
C VAL A 133 2.49 -10.91 2.42
N VAL A 134 1.25 -10.57 2.13
CA VAL A 134 0.24 -11.47 1.57
C VAL A 134 -0.40 -10.86 0.33
N GLY A 135 -0.61 -11.66 -0.68
CA GLY A 135 -1.31 -11.27 -1.91
C GLY A 135 -1.16 -12.31 -3.01
N PRO A 136 -1.82 -12.10 -4.15
CA PRO A 136 -2.67 -10.95 -4.46
C PRO A 136 -4.12 -11.07 -3.97
N VAL A 137 -4.76 -9.94 -3.73
CA VAL A 137 -6.20 -9.86 -3.47
C VAL A 137 -6.79 -8.89 -4.50
N LEU A 138 -7.86 -9.29 -5.19
CA LEU A 138 -8.50 -8.53 -6.28
C LEU A 138 -7.48 -8.11 -7.35
N ASN A 139 -6.67 -9.06 -7.77
CA ASN A 139 -5.57 -8.80 -8.71
C ASN A 139 -6.03 -8.18 -10.04
N GLU A 140 -7.13 -8.67 -10.61
CA GLU A 140 -7.63 -8.15 -11.89
C GLU A 140 -8.03 -6.66 -11.78
N GLU A 141 -8.78 -6.31 -10.74
CA GLU A 141 -9.17 -4.92 -10.51
C GLU A 141 -7.96 -4.03 -10.26
N GLY A 142 -6.99 -4.52 -9.50
CA GLY A 142 -5.74 -3.79 -9.24
C GLY A 142 -4.94 -3.54 -10.51
N ARG A 143 -4.83 -4.56 -11.36
CA ARG A 143 -4.12 -4.42 -12.64
C ARG A 143 -4.83 -3.41 -13.56
N LEU A 144 -6.18 -3.39 -13.57
CA LEU A 144 -6.93 -2.42 -14.36
C LEU A 144 -6.63 -0.99 -13.96
N VAL A 145 -6.42 -0.72 -12.68
CA VAL A 145 -6.04 0.62 -12.21
C VAL A 145 -4.74 1.07 -12.88
N HIS A 146 -3.76 0.18 -12.96
CA HIS A 146 -2.47 0.47 -13.60
C HIS A 146 -2.59 0.53 -15.13
N GLU A 147 -3.36 -0.35 -15.75
CA GLU A 147 -3.57 -0.35 -17.19
C GLU A 147 -4.22 0.94 -17.68
N ASN A 148 -5.11 1.51 -16.87
CA ASN A 148 -5.83 2.74 -17.22
C ASN A 148 -5.03 4.01 -16.93
N PHE A 149 -3.87 3.91 -16.32
CA PHE A 149 -3.03 5.04 -15.98
C PHE A 149 -2.00 5.31 -17.09
N ASP A 150 -1.75 6.58 -17.40
CA ASP A 150 -0.74 6.97 -18.39
C ASP A 150 0.64 7.06 -17.72
N TRP A 151 1.35 5.95 -17.69
CA TRP A 151 2.69 5.86 -17.10
C TRP A 151 3.75 6.66 -17.88
N GLY A 152 3.47 7.00 -19.14
CA GLY A 152 4.38 7.82 -19.95
C GLY A 152 4.37 9.30 -19.57
N ALA A 153 3.30 9.76 -18.92
CA ALA A 153 3.11 11.17 -18.58
C ALA A 153 3.70 11.54 -17.22
N THR A 154 3.98 10.56 -16.35
CA THR A 154 4.50 10.80 -15.00
C THR A 154 5.87 10.17 -14.82
N ARG A 155 6.72 10.83 -14.03
CA ARG A 155 8.04 10.31 -13.68
C ARG A 155 8.24 10.37 -12.17
N ASP A 156 9.06 9.46 -11.69
CA ASP A 156 9.48 9.45 -10.28
C ASP A 156 10.44 10.57 -9.98
#